data_eeed8cdf69bef3101195d288251d50b6
#
_entry.id   eeed8cdf69bef3101195d288251d50b6
#
_cell.length_a   1.000
_cell.length_b   1.000
_cell.length_c   1.000
_cell.angle_alpha   90.00
_cell.angle_beta   90.00
_cell.angle_gamma   90.00
#
_symmetry.space_group_name_H-M   'P 1'
#
loop_
_entity.id
_entity.type
_entity.pdbx_description
1 polymer ?
#
loop_
_entity_poly.entity_id
_entity_poly.type
_entity_poly.pdbx_seq_one_letter_code
_entity_poly.pdbx_strand_id
1 'polypeptide(L)'
;MAGNSLITTVIKTSPESPREVLALSARRFPNHDALHIPLSACKHYSSQEITLSYDELERAISQATELWRQTGVTGRIALILENRPEFFIHWLALNALGISVIPINHEMPDAEIPYYLEHGEAIAVLTLESHRTRLVNVVDALTTAIPVITQEQIGALDLGDVAAMPDSLADINRECALLYTSGSTGKPKGCLLNNDYFIQQGIWYQSLGGHIALREGCERLLTPLPLSHMNAMSVSTMAMFMTGGCLIQLDRFHPGTWWQSLRES
;
A
#
# COMPACT_ATOMS: atom_id res chain seq x y z
N MET A 1 -47.50 9.34 22.06
CA MET A 1 -46.73 8.06 21.96
C MET A 1 -45.62 8.34 20.97
N ALA A 2 -44.44 8.66 21.44
CA ALA A 2 -43.24 8.93 20.63
C ALA A 2 -42.48 7.60 20.45
N GLY A 3 -42.46 7.12 19.20
CA GLY A 3 -41.70 5.93 18.86
C GLY A 3 -40.20 6.23 18.84
N ASN A 4 -39.49 5.66 19.79
CA ASN A 4 -38.04 5.65 19.83
C ASN A 4 -37.54 4.72 18.73
N SER A 5 -37.10 5.28 17.61
CA SER A 5 -36.32 4.58 16.60
C SER A 5 -34.91 4.40 17.16
N LEU A 6 -34.65 3.26 17.76
CA LEU A 6 -33.29 2.77 18.02
C LEU A 6 -32.63 2.48 16.67
N ILE A 7 -31.80 3.40 16.20
CA ILE A 7 -30.85 3.12 15.11
C ILE A 7 -29.86 2.13 15.70
N THR A 8 -30.09 0.84 15.43
CA THR A 8 -29.12 -0.20 15.72
C THR A 8 -27.95 0.01 14.76
N THR A 9 -26.91 0.66 15.22
CA THR A 9 -25.62 0.69 14.52
C THR A 9 -25.14 -0.76 14.47
N VAL A 10 -25.33 -1.41 13.32
CA VAL A 10 -24.73 -2.72 13.05
C VAL A 10 -23.24 -2.54 13.13
N ILE A 11 -22.62 -3.01 14.19
CA ILE A 11 -21.16 -3.08 14.30
C ILE A 11 -20.72 -4.07 13.24
N LYS A 12 -20.13 -3.57 12.16
CA LYS A 12 -19.55 -4.34 11.08
C LYS A 12 -18.49 -5.27 11.69
N THR A 13 -18.73 -6.58 11.69
CA THR A 13 -17.89 -7.55 12.41
C THR A 13 -16.65 -7.98 11.63
N SER A 14 -16.59 -7.66 10.33
CA SER A 14 -15.48 -8.05 9.45
C SER A 14 -15.02 -6.85 8.60
N PRO A 15 -13.71 -6.67 8.40
CA PRO A 15 -13.18 -5.63 7.52
C PRO A 15 -13.55 -5.92 6.06
N GLU A 16 -13.79 -4.88 5.29
CA GLU A 16 -14.10 -4.97 3.86
C GLU A 16 -13.00 -4.37 2.97
N SER A 17 -11.90 -3.91 3.58
CA SER A 17 -10.75 -3.39 2.85
C SER A 17 -9.44 -3.57 3.65
N PRO A 18 -8.27 -3.58 2.99
CA PRO A 18 -6.97 -3.53 3.66
C PRO A 18 -6.83 -2.35 4.63
N ARG A 19 -7.41 -1.20 4.26
CA ARG A 19 -7.44 -0.01 5.12
C ARG A 19 -8.19 -0.27 6.44
N GLU A 20 -9.33 -0.93 6.37
CA GLU A 20 -10.10 -1.29 7.58
C GLU A 20 -9.37 -2.33 8.45
N VAL A 21 -8.65 -3.28 7.83
CA VAL A 21 -7.82 -4.24 8.57
C VAL A 21 -6.80 -3.49 9.42
N LEU A 22 -6.05 -2.55 8.84
CA LEU A 22 -5.08 -1.75 9.60
C LEU A 22 -5.76 -0.95 10.70
N ALA A 23 -6.88 -0.28 10.42
CA ALA A 23 -7.61 0.51 11.42
C ALA A 23 -8.11 -0.32 12.60
N LEU A 24 -8.52 -1.55 12.36
CA LEU A 24 -8.90 -2.49 13.42
C LEU A 24 -7.70 -2.87 14.29
N SER A 25 -6.56 -3.16 13.66
CA SER A 25 -5.33 -3.50 14.38
C SER A 25 -4.75 -2.31 15.13
N ALA A 26 -4.83 -1.09 14.59
CA ALA A 26 -4.44 0.14 15.29
C ALA A 26 -5.27 0.37 16.56
N ARG A 27 -6.56 0.09 16.52
CA ARG A 27 -7.42 0.16 17.72
C ARG A 27 -7.07 -0.90 18.75
N ARG A 28 -6.65 -2.09 18.33
CA ARG A 28 -6.38 -3.23 19.20
C ARG A 28 -4.95 -3.24 19.75
N PHE A 29 -3.99 -2.80 18.94
CA PHE A 29 -2.55 -2.85 19.19
C PHE A 29 -1.85 -1.50 18.93
N PRO A 30 -2.35 -0.38 19.46
CA PRO A 30 -1.89 0.97 19.04
C PRO A 30 -0.38 1.18 19.19
N ASN A 31 0.21 0.59 20.23
CA ASN A 31 1.61 0.78 20.60
C ASN A 31 2.54 -0.33 20.08
N HIS A 32 2.02 -1.34 19.37
CA HIS A 32 2.85 -2.37 18.75
C HIS A 32 3.48 -1.83 17.47
N ASP A 33 4.69 -2.29 17.16
CA ASP A 33 5.31 -2.03 15.88
C ASP A 33 4.45 -2.61 14.76
N ALA A 34 4.05 -1.78 13.79
CA ALA A 34 3.36 -2.22 12.59
C ALA A 34 4.34 -2.41 11.44
N LEU A 35 5.29 -1.49 11.32
CA LEU A 35 6.28 -1.46 10.25
C LEU A 35 7.66 -1.12 10.82
N HIS A 36 8.68 -1.88 10.42
CA HIS A 36 10.07 -1.63 10.75
C HIS A 36 10.93 -1.66 9.49
N ILE A 37 11.77 -0.65 9.31
CA ILE A 37 12.76 -0.57 8.23
C ILE A 37 14.13 -0.48 8.92
N PRO A 38 14.93 -1.55 8.89
CA PRO A 38 16.26 -1.54 9.50
C PRO A 38 17.16 -0.48 8.87
N LEU A 39 18.12 0.03 9.63
CA LEU A 39 19.06 1.04 9.12
C LEU A 39 19.80 0.57 7.87
N SER A 40 20.12 -0.72 7.78
CA SER A 40 20.77 -1.31 6.60
C SER A 40 19.93 -1.12 5.31
N ALA A 41 18.60 -1.07 5.43
CA ALA A 41 17.68 -0.90 4.30
C ALA A 41 17.33 0.57 4.01
N CYS A 42 17.45 1.48 4.99
CA CYS A 42 17.06 2.88 4.82
C CYS A 42 18.20 3.91 4.86
N LYS A 43 19.44 3.48 5.04
CA LYS A 43 20.63 4.38 5.19
C LYS A 43 20.86 5.37 4.05
N HIS A 44 20.25 5.16 2.90
CA HIS A 44 20.36 6.06 1.75
C HIS A 44 19.39 7.24 1.82
N TYR A 45 18.40 7.20 2.73
CA TYR A 45 17.45 8.29 2.93
C TYR A 45 17.17 8.61 4.41
N SER A 46 17.65 7.80 5.35
CA SER A 46 17.51 8.03 6.78
C SER A 46 18.83 7.77 7.51
N SER A 47 19.10 8.54 8.54
CA SER A 47 20.26 8.34 9.43
C SER A 47 20.01 7.34 10.56
N GLN A 48 18.76 6.89 10.72
CA GLN A 48 18.33 5.95 11.74
C GLN A 48 17.37 4.95 11.11
N GLU A 49 17.21 3.79 11.75
CA GLU A 49 16.12 2.86 11.44
C GLU A 49 14.76 3.55 11.61
N ILE A 50 13.77 3.07 10.91
CA ILE A 50 12.42 3.63 10.96
C ILE A 50 11.51 2.57 11.54
N THR A 51 10.86 2.88 12.65
CA THR A 51 9.83 2.04 13.24
C THR A 51 8.56 2.88 13.39
N LEU A 52 7.45 2.36 12.89
CA LEU A 52 6.13 2.96 13.06
C LEU A 52 5.24 2.00 13.84
N SER A 53 4.71 2.46 14.95
CA SER A 53 3.63 1.78 15.64
C SER A 53 2.35 1.79 14.79
N TYR A 54 1.39 0.94 15.14
CA TYR A 54 0.08 0.93 14.48
C TYR A 54 -0.61 2.29 14.55
N ASP A 55 -0.52 2.99 15.68
CA ASP A 55 -1.11 4.32 15.84
C ASP A 55 -0.40 5.38 15.00
N GLU A 56 0.92 5.34 14.89
CA GLU A 56 1.69 6.25 14.05
C GLU A 56 1.41 6.03 12.57
N LEU A 57 1.37 4.77 12.13
CA LEU A 57 1.03 4.42 10.75
C LEU A 57 -0.41 4.83 10.42
N GLU A 58 -1.36 4.58 11.32
CA GLU A 58 -2.77 5.00 11.18
C GLU A 58 -2.91 6.51 11.02
N ARG A 59 -2.19 7.29 11.83
CA ARG A 59 -2.20 8.76 11.73
C ARG A 59 -1.61 9.24 10.39
N ALA A 60 -0.49 8.66 9.96
CA ALA A 60 0.13 9.00 8.68
C ALA A 60 -0.81 8.69 7.50
N ILE A 61 -1.48 7.53 7.52
CA ILE A 61 -2.46 7.16 6.50
C ILE A 61 -3.65 8.12 6.51
N SER A 62 -4.17 8.47 7.68
CA SER A 62 -5.31 9.39 7.80
C SER A 62 -4.97 10.78 7.24
N GLN A 63 -3.76 11.28 7.51
CA GLN A 63 -3.27 12.55 6.93
C GLN A 63 -3.15 12.47 5.41
N ALA A 64 -2.54 11.40 4.89
CA ALA A 64 -2.41 11.19 3.45
C ALA A 64 -3.79 11.01 2.77
N THR A 65 -4.75 10.36 3.43
CA THR A 65 -6.12 10.22 2.93
C THR A 65 -6.78 11.57 2.73
N GLU A 66 -6.61 12.50 3.68
CA GLU A 66 -7.17 13.84 3.57
C GLU A 66 -6.52 14.64 2.43
N LEU A 67 -5.20 14.54 2.25
CA LEU A 67 -4.50 15.15 1.11
C LEU A 67 -5.02 14.62 -0.22
N TRP A 68 -5.13 13.30 -0.37
CA TRP A 68 -5.67 12.69 -1.60
C TRP A 68 -7.13 13.05 -1.85
N ARG A 69 -7.95 13.15 -0.80
CA ARG A 69 -9.36 13.56 -0.93
C ARG A 69 -9.51 14.93 -1.59
N GLN A 70 -8.63 15.86 -1.24
CA GLN A 70 -8.65 17.23 -1.77
C GLN A 70 -8.28 17.32 -3.25
N THR A 71 -7.66 16.29 -3.82
CA THR A 71 -7.28 16.28 -5.26
C THR A 71 -8.43 15.94 -6.20
N GLY A 72 -9.56 15.45 -5.72
CA GLY A 72 -10.66 14.95 -6.56
C GLY A 72 -10.32 13.66 -7.32
N VAL A 73 -9.34 12.86 -6.83
CA VAL A 73 -8.88 11.63 -7.48
C VAL A 73 -10.03 10.62 -7.71
N THR A 74 -10.15 10.11 -8.94
CA THR A 74 -11.21 9.16 -9.33
C THR A 74 -10.69 7.95 -10.13
N GLY A 75 -9.44 7.97 -10.58
CA GLY A 75 -8.81 6.90 -11.36
C GLY A 75 -7.67 6.23 -10.63
N ARG A 76 -6.97 5.30 -11.31
CA ARG A 76 -5.83 4.57 -10.74
C ARG A 76 -4.61 5.46 -10.60
N ILE A 77 -3.90 5.33 -9.49
CA ILE A 77 -2.64 6.01 -9.22
C ILE A 77 -1.49 5.01 -9.35
N ALA A 78 -0.51 5.30 -10.20
CA ALA A 78 0.72 4.51 -10.25
C ALA A 78 1.62 4.87 -9.07
N LEU A 79 2.02 3.87 -8.29
CA LEU A 79 2.99 4.01 -7.21
C LEU A 79 4.35 3.51 -7.70
N ILE A 80 5.26 4.43 -8.04
CA ILE A 80 6.65 4.12 -8.42
C ILE A 80 7.54 4.54 -7.26
N LEU A 81 7.48 3.74 -6.20
CA LEU A 81 8.14 3.97 -4.93
C LEU A 81 9.08 2.81 -4.59
N GLU A 82 10.10 3.11 -3.81
CA GLU A 82 10.96 2.10 -3.19
C GLU A 82 10.18 1.31 -2.10
N ASN A 83 10.80 0.25 -1.58
CA ASN A 83 10.28 -0.48 -0.41
C ASN A 83 10.47 0.35 0.87
N ARG A 84 9.53 1.26 1.14
CA ARG A 84 9.62 2.23 2.24
C ARG A 84 8.24 2.60 2.78
N PRO A 85 8.16 3.27 3.95
CA PRO A 85 6.88 3.54 4.61
C PRO A 85 5.86 4.25 3.74
N GLU A 86 6.30 5.16 2.87
CA GLU A 86 5.44 5.95 1.99
C GLU A 86 4.59 5.09 1.05
N PHE A 87 5.10 3.91 0.65
CA PHE A 87 4.31 2.98 -0.16
C PHE A 87 3.05 2.53 0.59
N PHE A 88 3.19 2.07 1.82
CA PHE A 88 2.07 1.61 2.65
C PHE A 88 1.11 2.74 2.97
N ILE A 89 1.64 3.91 3.31
CA ILE A 89 0.85 5.10 3.65
C ILE A 89 -0.04 5.49 2.47
N HIS A 90 0.52 5.65 1.28
CA HIS A 90 -0.25 6.11 0.13
C HIS A 90 -1.15 5.03 -0.47
N TRP A 91 -0.72 3.77 -0.49
CA TRP A 91 -1.59 2.67 -0.89
C TRP A 91 -2.85 2.61 -0.03
N LEU A 92 -2.69 2.60 1.30
CA LEU A 92 -3.83 2.48 2.23
C LEU A 92 -4.67 3.77 2.29
N ALA A 93 -4.05 4.94 2.08
CA ALA A 93 -4.78 6.20 1.95
C ALA A 93 -5.68 6.23 0.71
N LEU A 94 -5.16 5.77 -0.43
CA LEU A 94 -5.94 5.65 -1.68
C LEU A 94 -7.03 4.56 -1.54
N ASN A 95 -6.71 3.44 -0.90
CA ASN A 95 -7.68 2.38 -0.62
C ASN A 95 -8.83 2.87 0.29
N ALA A 96 -8.56 3.76 1.25
CA ALA A 96 -9.61 4.42 2.06
C ALA A 96 -10.58 5.24 1.21
N LEU A 97 -10.12 5.77 0.08
CA LEU A 97 -10.91 6.54 -0.88
C LEU A 97 -11.51 5.66 -1.99
N GLY A 98 -11.33 4.35 -1.91
CA GLY A 98 -11.78 3.40 -2.93
C GLY A 98 -11.02 3.51 -4.25
N ILE A 99 -9.81 4.06 -4.22
CA ILE A 99 -8.94 4.26 -5.38
C ILE A 99 -7.95 3.09 -5.46
N SER A 100 -7.85 2.50 -6.64
CA SER A 100 -6.91 1.43 -6.96
C SER A 100 -5.51 1.98 -7.25
N VAL A 101 -4.49 1.20 -6.94
CA VAL A 101 -3.10 1.55 -7.23
C VAL A 101 -2.50 0.63 -8.28
N ILE A 102 -1.52 1.14 -9.04
CA ILE A 102 -0.67 0.36 -9.94
C ILE A 102 0.75 0.38 -9.35
N PRO A 103 1.13 -0.62 -8.57
CA PRO A 103 2.49 -0.70 -8.04
C PRO A 103 3.47 -1.06 -9.16
N ILE A 104 4.43 -0.20 -9.42
CA ILE A 104 5.48 -0.40 -10.43
C ILE A 104 6.83 -0.38 -9.74
N ASN A 105 7.69 -1.35 -10.03
CA ASN A 105 9.04 -1.37 -9.49
C ASN A 105 9.81 -0.13 -9.96
N HIS A 106 10.34 0.64 -9.01
CA HIS A 106 11.13 1.86 -9.30
C HIS A 106 12.40 1.57 -10.12
N GLU A 107 12.93 0.33 -10.08
CA GLU A 107 14.07 -0.13 -10.90
C GLU A 107 13.68 -0.59 -12.30
N MET A 108 12.38 -0.55 -12.66
CA MET A 108 11.91 -0.95 -13.98
C MET A 108 12.57 -0.10 -15.08
N PRO A 109 12.98 -0.72 -16.22
CA PRO A 109 13.51 0.01 -17.36
C PRO A 109 12.52 1.06 -17.89
N ASP A 110 13.03 2.26 -18.21
CA ASP A 110 12.22 3.39 -18.68
C ASP A 110 11.34 3.04 -19.89
N ALA A 111 11.84 2.21 -20.79
CA ALA A 111 11.12 1.77 -21.99
C ALA A 111 9.88 0.90 -21.68
N GLU A 112 9.81 0.30 -20.49
CA GLU A 112 8.70 -0.59 -20.12
C GLU A 112 7.59 0.18 -19.37
N ILE A 113 7.93 1.20 -18.62
CA ILE A 113 7.00 1.95 -17.76
C ILE A 113 5.77 2.49 -18.54
N PRO A 114 5.93 3.07 -19.75
CA PRO A 114 4.78 3.59 -20.52
C PRO A 114 3.67 2.56 -20.72
N TYR A 115 4.02 1.31 -20.99
CA TYR A 115 3.03 0.25 -21.17
C TYR A 115 2.16 0.04 -19.90
N TYR A 116 2.78 0.05 -18.72
CA TYR A 116 2.05 -0.12 -17.45
C TYR A 116 1.13 1.06 -17.15
N LEU A 117 1.57 2.26 -17.47
CA LEU A 117 0.79 3.49 -17.25
C LEU A 117 -0.41 3.58 -18.20
N GLU A 118 -0.19 3.34 -19.52
CA GLU A 118 -1.25 3.42 -20.51
C GLU A 118 -2.24 2.25 -20.40
N HIS A 119 -1.74 1.01 -20.36
CA HIS A 119 -2.58 -0.18 -20.22
C HIS A 119 -3.31 -0.22 -18.88
N GLY A 120 -2.70 0.29 -17.82
CA GLY A 120 -3.30 0.40 -16.49
C GLY A 120 -4.21 1.60 -16.33
N GLU A 121 -4.31 2.48 -17.32
CA GLU A 121 -5.12 3.71 -17.28
C GLU A 121 -4.76 4.58 -16.06
N ALA A 122 -3.47 4.73 -15.77
CA ALA A 122 -2.99 5.58 -14.70
C ALA A 122 -3.34 7.05 -14.97
N ILE A 123 -3.87 7.76 -13.98
CA ILE A 123 -4.18 9.19 -14.10
C ILE A 123 -3.11 10.09 -13.49
N ALA A 124 -2.24 9.53 -12.66
CA ALA A 124 -1.07 10.21 -12.09
C ALA A 124 -0.02 9.17 -11.65
N VAL A 125 1.21 9.62 -11.50
CA VAL A 125 2.33 8.85 -10.92
C VAL A 125 2.73 9.50 -9.61
N LEU A 126 2.69 8.76 -8.51
CA LEU A 126 3.33 9.14 -7.26
C LEU A 126 4.73 8.53 -7.18
N THR A 127 5.73 9.36 -6.92
CA THR A 127 7.12 8.92 -6.83
C THR A 127 7.91 9.71 -5.78
N LEU A 128 9.19 9.40 -5.63
CA LEU A 128 10.15 10.14 -4.80
C LEU A 128 10.80 11.26 -5.62
N GLU A 129 11.24 12.32 -4.94
CA GLU A 129 11.93 13.42 -5.61
C GLU A 129 13.18 12.95 -6.37
N SER A 130 13.89 11.94 -5.83
CA SER A 130 15.06 11.32 -6.48
C SER A 130 14.77 10.69 -7.85
N HIS A 131 13.53 10.25 -8.08
CA HIS A 131 13.09 9.61 -9.33
C HIS A 131 12.27 10.52 -10.23
N ARG A 132 11.84 11.68 -9.72
CA ARG A 132 10.87 12.56 -10.37
C ARG A 132 11.31 13.02 -11.76
N THR A 133 12.53 13.56 -11.90
CA THR A 133 13.03 14.04 -13.20
C THR A 133 13.07 12.92 -14.25
N ARG A 134 13.53 11.72 -13.85
CA ARG A 134 13.54 10.54 -14.72
C ARG A 134 12.13 10.22 -15.20
N LEU A 135 11.15 10.17 -14.29
CA LEU A 135 9.78 9.75 -14.61
C LEU A 135 9.01 10.82 -15.39
N VAL A 136 9.28 12.10 -15.18
CA VAL A 136 8.74 13.17 -16.04
C VAL A 136 9.14 12.92 -17.50
N ASN A 137 10.43 12.65 -17.77
CA ASN A 137 10.88 12.35 -19.13
C ASN A 137 10.22 11.07 -19.72
N VAL A 138 9.90 10.09 -18.87
CA VAL A 138 9.21 8.85 -19.31
C VAL A 138 7.76 9.15 -19.68
N VAL A 139 7.04 9.92 -18.87
CA VAL A 139 5.62 10.23 -19.13
C VAL A 139 5.42 11.23 -20.28
N ASP A 140 6.41 12.06 -20.59
CA ASP A 140 6.39 12.95 -21.76
C ASP A 140 6.28 12.19 -23.10
N ALA A 141 6.62 10.91 -23.10
CA ALA A 141 6.48 10.03 -24.27
C ALA A 141 5.09 9.35 -24.39
N LEU A 142 4.21 9.55 -23.39
CA LEU A 142 2.85 8.97 -23.39
C LEU A 142 1.94 9.69 -24.37
N THR A 143 0.93 8.98 -24.88
CA THR A 143 -0.14 9.56 -25.70
C THR A 143 -1.02 10.56 -24.93
N THR A 144 -1.19 10.33 -23.65
CA THR A 144 -1.91 11.21 -22.73
C THR A 144 -0.97 11.67 -21.62
N ALA A 145 -0.77 12.96 -21.48
CA ALA A 145 0.05 13.51 -20.40
C ALA A 145 -0.60 13.23 -19.04
N ILE A 146 0.17 12.68 -18.12
CA ILE A 146 -0.24 12.46 -16.73
C ILE A 146 0.77 13.14 -15.78
N PRO A 147 0.33 13.70 -14.64
CA PRO A 147 1.23 14.34 -13.69
C PRO A 147 2.12 13.31 -12.99
N VAL A 148 3.40 13.68 -12.81
CA VAL A 148 4.36 12.99 -11.95
C VAL A 148 4.57 13.85 -10.71
N ILE A 149 4.17 13.36 -9.56
CA ILE A 149 4.15 14.11 -8.31
C ILE A 149 4.94 13.41 -7.22
N THR A 150 5.38 14.19 -6.25
CA THR A 150 5.90 13.69 -4.98
C THR A 150 4.85 13.85 -3.88
N GLN A 151 5.12 13.28 -2.72
CA GLN A 151 4.23 13.39 -1.56
C GLN A 151 3.90 14.84 -1.20
N GLU A 152 4.89 15.73 -1.27
CA GLU A 152 4.76 17.16 -0.94
C GLU A 152 3.87 17.91 -1.95
N GLN A 153 3.71 17.38 -3.13
CA GLN A 153 2.95 17.99 -4.23
C GLN A 153 1.49 17.52 -4.30
N ILE A 154 1.10 16.51 -3.53
CA ILE A 154 -0.28 15.97 -3.56
C ILE A 154 -1.30 17.08 -3.31
N GLY A 155 -1.09 17.93 -2.31
CA GLY A 155 -2.04 19.00 -1.96
C GLY A 155 -2.19 20.12 -3.01
N ALA A 156 -1.30 20.17 -4.01
CA ALA A 156 -1.39 21.11 -5.12
C ALA A 156 -1.96 20.49 -6.40
N LEU A 157 -2.25 19.18 -6.37
CA LEU A 157 -2.77 18.45 -7.50
C LEU A 157 -4.30 18.64 -7.60
N ASP A 158 -4.76 18.95 -8.80
CA ASP A 158 -6.18 19.00 -9.13
C ASP A 158 -6.48 17.94 -10.20
N LEU A 159 -7.24 16.92 -9.84
CA LEU A 159 -7.64 15.82 -10.73
C LEU A 159 -9.14 15.85 -11.06
N GLY A 160 -9.84 16.91 -10.69
CA GLY A 160 -11.24 17.11 -10.99
C GLY A 160 -12.08 17.57 -9.79
N ASP A 161 -13.37 17.68 -10.00
CA ASP A 161 -14.29 18.07 -8.95
C ASP A 161 -14.29 17.08 -7.80
N VAL A 162 -14.14 17.59 -6.58
CA VAL A 162 -14.30 16.81 -5.36
C VAL A 162 -15.76 16.39 -5.26
N ALA A 163 -16.13 15.30 -5.89
CA ALA A 163 -17.44 14.70 -5.67
C ALA A 163 -17.57 14.39 -4.17
N ALA A 164 -18.76 14.64 -3.60
CA ALA A 164 -19.03 14.24 -2.22
C ALA A 164 -18.79 12.72 -2.10
N MET A 165 -17.65 12.36 -1.56
CA MET A 165 -17.32 10.95 -1.38
C MET A 165 -18.21 10.39 -0.25
N PRO A 166 -18.80 9.21 -0.43
CA PRO A 166 -19.58 8.58 0.63
C PRO A 166 -18.71 8.34 1.87
N ASP A 167 -19.31 8.45 3.06
CA ASP A 167 -18.65 8.30 4.36
C ASP A 167 -17.99 6.92 4.57
N SER A 168 -18.38 5.91 3.81
CA SER A 168 -17.76 4.59 3.76
C SER A 168 -17.59 4.14 2.32
N LEU A 169 -16.35 3.95 1.92
CA LEU A 169 -15.96 3.38 0.63
C LEU A 169 -15.47 1.94 0.76
N ALA A 170 -15.54 1.38 1.97
CA ALA A 170 -15.22 -0.02 2.20
C ALA A 170 -16.25 -0.89 1.47
N ASP A 171 -15.76 -1.57 0.45
CA ASP A 171 -16.49 -2.51 -0.39
C ASP A 171 -15.54 -3.65 -0.73
N ILE A 172 -15.88 -4.84 -0.28
CA ILE A 172 -15.03 -6.03 -0.43
C ILE A 172 -14.73 -6.36 -1.91
N ASN A 173 -15.64 -6.01 -2.81
CA ASN A 173 -15.51 -6.26 -4.25
C ASN A 173 -14.76 -5.15 -4.99
N ARG A 174 -14.51 -4.01 -4.34
CA ARG A 174 -13.83 -2.88 -4.98
C ARG A 174 -12.39 -3.23 -5.33
N GLU A 175 -11.94 -2.78 -6.49
CA GLU A 175 -10.55 -2.91 -6.93
C GLU A 175 -9.63 -2.20 -5.94
N CYS A 176 -8.59 -2.91 -5.49
CA CYS A 176 -7.57 -2.43 -4.57
C CYS A 176 -6.25 -2.15 -5.28
N ALA A 177 -5.87 -3.03 -6.20
CA ALA A 177 -4.64 -2.87 -6.97
C ALA A 177 -4.72 -3.57 -8.33
N LEU A 178 -4.02 -3.00 -9.31
CA LEU A 178 -3.73 -3.63 -10.59
C LEU A 178 -2.26 -4.08 -10.59
N LEU A 179 -2.03 -5.38 -10.42
CA LEU A 179 -0.70 -5.97 -10.40
C LEU A 179 -0.38 -6.64 -11.74
N TYR A 180 0.85 -6.51 -12.19
CA TYR A 180 1.30 -7.11 -13.44
C TYR A 180 2.12 -8.37 -13.22
N THR A 181 1.88 -9.36 -14.06
CA THR A 181 2.67 -10.61 -14.13
C THR A 181 3.34 -10.73 -15.49
N SER A 182 4.51 -11.39 -15.51
CA SER A 182 5.17 -11.73 -16.78
C SER A 182 4.28 -12.68 -17.59
N GLY A 183 3.76 -12.18 -18.71
CA GLY A 183 2.92 -12.99 -19.59
C GLY A 183 3.74 -13.99 -20.40
N SER A 184 3.27 -15.22 -20.56
CA SER A 184 3.85 -16.23 -21.45
C SER A 184 3.85 -15.81 -22.94
N THR A 185 3.10 -14.76 -23.29
CA THR A 185 2.92 -14.23 -24.65
C THR A 185 3.78 -13.00 -24.95
N GLY A 186 4.70 -12.64 -24.06
CA GLY A 186 5.67 -11.54 -24.25
C GLY A 186 5.26 -10.19 -23.67
N LYS A 187 3.97 -9.87 -23.55
CA LYS A 187 3.51 -8.65 -22.86
C LYS A 187 3.02 -8.96 -21.44
N PRO A 188 3.32 -8.10 -20.45
CA PRO A 188 2.81 -8.25 -19.10
C PRO A 188 1.27 -8.23 -19.08
N LYS A 189 0.68 -9.05 -18.20
CA LYS A 189 -0.77 -9.10 -17.97
C LYS A 189 -1.12 -8.42 -16.67
N GLY A 190 -2.09 -7.50 -16.72
CA GLY A 190 -2.64 -6.85 -15.53
C GLY A 190 -3.69 -7.74 -14.85
N CYS A 191 -3.50 -8.01 -13.57
CA CYS A 191 -4.44 -8.72 -12.71
C CYS A 191 -5.16 -7.71 -11.83
N LEU A 192 -6.45 -7.55 -12.00
CA LEU A 192 -7.32 -6.74 -11.15
C LEU A 192 -7.55 -7.49 -9.83
N LEU A 193 -7.06 -6.96 -8.73
CA LEU A 193 -7.19 -7.53 -7.40
C LEU A 193 -8.11 -6.64 -6.57
N ASN A 194 -9.20 -7.21 -6.06
CA ASN A 194 -10.14 -6.51 -5.20
C ASN A 194 -9.74 -6.59 -3.72
N ASN A 195 -10.47 -5.89 -2.87
CA ASN A 195 -10.23 -5.89 -1.42
C ASN A 195 -10.35 -7.30 -0.82
N ASP A 196 -11.31 -8.11 -1.30
CA ASP A 196 -11.49 -9.50 -0.83
C ASP A 196 -10.22 -10.32 -1.03
N TYR A 197 -9.58 -10.19 -2.19
CA TYR A 197 -8.34 -10.89 -2.48
C TYR A 197 -7.28 -10.63 -1.40
N PHE A 198 -7.08 -9.36 -1.01
CA PHE A 198 -6.11 -8.99 0.02
C PHE A 198 -6.49 -9.56 1.39
N ILE A 199 -7.75 -9.45 1.76
CA ILE A 199 -8.27 -9.97 3.04
C ILE A 199 -8.11 -11.48 3.11
N GLN A 200 -8.47 -12.20 2.04
CA GLN A 200 -8.33 -13.66 1.98
C GLN A 200 -6.88 -14.14 2.11
N GLN A 201 -5.90 -13.39 1.58
CA GLN A 201 -4.49 -13.73 1.78
C GLN A 201 -4.08 -13.67 3.26
N GLY A 202 -4.54 -12.65 3.99
CA GLY A 202 -4.28 -12.55 5.43
C GLY A 202 -4.99 -13.66 6.22
N ILE A 203 -6.26 -13.92 5.95
CA ILE A 203 -7.03 -15.00 6.57
C ILE A 203 -6.37 -16.36 6.30
N TRP A 204 -5.99 -16.61 5.05
CA TRP A 204 -5.28 -17.82 4.68
C TRP A 204 -4.01 -18.00 5.51
N TYR A 205 -3.18 -16.96 5.61
CA TYR A 205 -1.92 -17.06 6.35
C TYR A 205 -2.16 -17.30 7.85
N GLN A 206 -3.14 -16.64 8.45
CA GLN A 206 -3.54 -16.87 9.85
C GLN A 206 -4.04 -18.30 10.09
N SER A 207 -4.64 -18.94 9.08
CA SER A 207 -5.15 -20.31 9.20
C SER A 207 -4.08 -21.39 9.19
N LEU A 208 -2.84 -21.02 8.83
CA LEU A 208 -1.73 -21.94 8.77
C LEU A 208 -1.28 -22.31 10.20
N GLY A 209 -1.04 -23.58 10.40
CA GLY A 209 -0.62 -24.12 11.70
C GLY A 209 0.85 -24.59 11.71
N GLY A 210 1.23 -25.30 12.77
CA GLY A 210 2.55 -25.89 12.91
C GLY A 210 3.66 -24.82 13.06
N HIS A 211 4.75 -24.98 12.33
CA HIS A 211 5.93 -24.10 12.44
C HIS A 211 5.72 -22.68 11.89
N ILE A 212 4.65 -22.43 11.16
CA ILE A 212 4.31 -21.12 10.60
C ILE A 212 3.04 -20.54 11.21
N ALA A 213 2.57 -21.10 12.32
CA ALA A 213 1.45 -20.55 13.07
C ALA A 213 1.78 -19.16 13.60
N LEU A 214 0.92 -18.19 13.31
CA LEU A 214 1.06 -16.81 13.78
C LEU A 214 0.44 -16.65 15.16
N ARG A 215 1.14 -15.99 16.06
CA ARG A 215 0.66 -15.58 17.38
C ARG A 215 0.27 -14.11 17.32
N GLU A 216 -0.89 -13.80 17.80
CA GLU A 216 -1.43 -12.45 17.78
C GLU A 216 -0.57 -11.48 18.60
N GLY A 217 -0.25 -10.32 18.00
CA GLY A 217 0.53 -9.25 18.62
C GLY A 217 2.01 -9.55 18.87
N CYS A 218 2.52 -10.69 18.40
CA CYS A 218 3.87 -11.15 18.75
C CYS A 218 4.80 -11.37 17.56
N GLU A 219 4.27 -11.49 16.36
CA GLU A 219 5.07 -11.92 15.21
C GLU A 219 5.81 -10.76 14.55
N ARG A 220 7.00 -11.07 14.04
CA ARG A 220 7.81 -10.16 13.22
C ARG A 220 8.19 -10.89 11.94
N LEU A 221 7.79 -10.34 10.79
CA LEU A 221 8.02 -10.96 9.48
C LEU A 221 8.98 -10.12 8.67
N LEU A 222 10.18 -10.66 8.42
CA LEU A 222 11.19 -10.04 7.56
C LEU A 222 10.94 -10.40 6.10
N THR A 223 10.78 -9.41 5.24
CA THR A 223 10.63 -9.59 3.79
C THR A 223 11.55 -8.67 2.99
N PRO A 224 12.34 -9.21 2.05
CA PRO A 224 13.12 -8.42 1.09
C PRO A 224 12.40 -8.23 -0.25
N LEU A 225 11.16 -8.73 -0.36
CA LEU A 225 10.44 -8.74 -1.63
C LEU A 225 9.94 -7.35 -2.01
N PRO A 226 9.90 -7.02 -3.32
CA PRO A 226 9.36 -5.75 -3.77
C PRO A 226 7.88 -5.61 -3.47
N LEU A 227 7.47 -4.44 -3.00
CA LEU A 227 6.06 -4.09 -2.75
C LEU A 227 5.22 -4.00 -4.04
N SER A 228 5.87 -3.97 -5.21
CA SER A 228 5.21 -4.12 -6.50
C SER A 228 4.78 -5.57 -6.82
N HIS A 229 5.06 -6.52 -5.93
CA HIS A 229 4.65 -7.92 -6.08
C HIS A 229 3.65 -8.35 -5.02
N MET A 230 2.74 -9.23 -5.43
CA MET A 230 1.64 -9.76 -4.62
C MET A 230 2.10 -10.33 -3.26
N ASN A 231 3.24 -11.04 -3.21
CA ASN A 231 3.69 -11.67 -1.97
C ASN A 231 3.99 -10.63 -0.88
N ALA A 232 4.78 -9.59 -1.17
CA ALA A 232 5.08 -8.56 -0.18
C ALA A 232 3.85 -7.70 0.10
N MET A 233 3.20 -7.17 -0.95
CA MET A 233 2.10 -6.23 -0.80
C MET A 233 0.85 -6.86 -0.16
N SER A 234 0.51 -8.11 -0.53
CA SER A 234 -0.70 -8.77 -0.05
C SER A 234 -0.40 -9.79 1.04
N VAL A 235 0.32 -10.88 0.73
CA VAL A 235 0.46 -12.01 1.65
C VAL A 235 1.16 -11.60 2.95
N SER A 236 2.39 -11.07 2.85
CA SER A 236 3.20 -10.71 4.02
C SER A 236 2.58 -9.57 4.82
N THR A 237 2.14 -8.52 4.12
CA THR A 237 1.55 -7.32 4.75
C THR A 237 0.25 -7.65 5.46
N MET A 238 -0.68 -8.35 4.80
CA MET A 238 -1.97 -8.66 5.41
C MET A 238 -1.85 -9.66 6.54
N ALA A 239 -0.90 -10.61 6.46
CA ALA A 239 -0.60 -11.52 7.57
C ALA A 239 -0.22 -10.75 8.85
N MET A 240 0.68 -9.79 8.75
CA MET A 240 1.12 -8.98 9.89
C MET A 240 0.03 -8.02 10.36
N PHE A 241 -0.62 -7.31 9.44
CA PHE A 241 -1.66 -6.35 9.83
C PHE A 241 -2.86 -7.03 10.49
N MET A 242 -3.29 -8.21 10.03
CA MET A 242 -4.39 -8.94 10.67
C MET A 242 -4.06 -9.50 12.05
N THR A 243 -2.79 -9.80 12.32
CA THR A 243 -2.37 -10.38 13.59
C THR A 243 -1.83 -9.36 14.59
N GLY A 244 -1.73 -8.08 14.23
CA GLY A 244 -1.08 -7.07 15.08
C GLY A 244 0.43 -7.29 15.18
N GLY A 245 1.02 -7.99 14.22
CA GLY A 245 2.46 -8.24 14.12
C GLY A 245 3.21 -7.11 13.40
N CYS A 246 4.52 -7.18 13.35
CA CYS A 246 5.41 -6.22 12.71
C CYS A 246 5.89 -6.72 11.36
N LEU A 247 5.66 -5.96 10.30
CA LEU A 247 6.29 -6.20 9.01
C LEU A 247 7.66 -5.51 8.98
N ILE A 248 8.72 -6.29 8.76
CA ILE A 248 10.07 -5.77 8.59
C ILE A 248 10.41 -5.79 7.11
N GLN A 249 10.42 -4.61 6.50
CA GLN A 249 10.61 -4.45 5.07
C GLN A 249 12.06 -4.07 4.76
N LEU A 250 12.75 -4.87 3.96
CA LEU A 250 14.04 -4.51 3.39
C LEU A 250 13.86 -3.80 2.04
N ASP A 251 14.87 -3.00 1.65
CA ASP A 251 14.93 -2.41 0.31
C ASP A 251 14.96 -3.48 -0.78
N ARG A 252 15.76 -4.54 -0.57
CA ARG A 252 15.89 -5.72 -1.45
C ARG A 252 16.59 -6.86 -0.74
N PHE A 253 16.73 -8.00 -1.41
CA PHE A 253 17.49 -9.12 -0.89
C PHE A 253 19.00 -8.90 -1.03
N HIS A 254 19.70 -8.93 0.10
CA HIS A 254 21.17 -8.82 0.18
C HIS A 254 21.78 -10.12 0.72
N PRO A 255 22.26 -11.04 -0.14
CA PRO A 255 22.78 -12.33 0.31
C PRO A 255 23.90 -12.22 1.35
N GLY A 256 24.79 -11.23 1.17
CA GLY A 256 25.97 -11.03 2.04
C GLY A 256 25.63 -10.52 3.45
N THR A 257 24.48 -9.86 3.64
CA THR A 257 24.07 -9.27 4.93
C THR A 257 22.76 -9.87 5.46
N TRP A 258 22.23 -10.91 4.82
CA TRP A 258 20.95 -11.52 5.20
C TRP A 258 20.86 -11.88 6.69
N TRP A 259 21.88 -12.57 7.20
CA TRP A 259 21.92 -12.99 8.60
C TRP A 259 22.07 -11.82 9.57
N GLN A 260 22.69 -10.73 9.12
CA GLN A 260 22.74 -9.50 9.90
C GLN A 260 21.36 -8.85 9.94
N SER A 261 20.70 -8.67 8.80
CA SER A 261 19.34 -8.13 8.76
C SER A 261 18.37 -8.91 9.64
N LEU A 262 18.47 -10.25 9.64
CA LEU A 262 17.65 -11.10 10.51
C LEU A 262 17.93 -10.91 12.01
N ARG A 263 19.15 -10.54 12.39
CA ARG A 263 19.52 -10.28 13.80
C ARG A 263 19.13 -8.89 14.28
N GLU A 264 19.07 -7.93 13.37
CA GLU A 264 18.69 -6.54 13.62
C GLU A 264 17.16 -6.34 13.56
N SER A 265 16.41 -7.37 13.21
CA SER A 265 14.95 -7.41 13.08
C SER A 265 14.29 -7.91 14.37
#